data_6b786c6a9b25f83b08db433fd8561396
#
_entry.id   6b786c6a9b25f83b08db433fd8561396
#
_cell.length_a   1.000
_cell.length_b   1.000
_cell.length_c   1.000
_cell.angle_alpha   90.00
_cell.angle_beta   90.00
_cell.angle_gamma   90.00
#
_symmetry.space_group_name_H-M   'P 1'
#
loop_
_entity.id
_entity.type
_entity.pdbx_description
1 polymer ?
#
loop_
_entity_poly.entity_id
_entity_poly.type
_entity_poly.pdbx_seq_one_letter_code
_entity_poly.pdbx_strand_id
1 'polypeptide(L)'
;MKNRSLQIRLIVMNFLEFAVWGAYLTSMGRYLGAAGFGGNIGWFYSIQGVVSLFMPALMGIVADRWVQAQKTLSLCHALAGIFMCSAAIYAYAMGEAVAFAPLFTLYTLSVAFFMPTIALTNSVAFNALVKAGMDTVKDFPPIRVFGTVGFIVTMWIVDLIGAMDSPMQFVISGGLSLILAAYALTLPKCEIKKSEGKVDLVEALGLRAFALFKQKKMALFFVFSMMLGMCLQVTNGYANPFLGSFEYFQEWTNTFGVQHSGILISISQICEALCILAIPFFLKRFGIKNVMLMAMFAWVFRFGLFGAGDPGMPGVLLFVLSCVVYGFAFDFFNISGALYVDQETAPEQRSSAQGLFMMMTNGIGATIGTLGAQVIVNKIVPMISKTPVPDGSLNIFEGSLGVVRAAKEDVILGFIHKTSEYIDWNNIAAENLPRIHQAAEQAWAGWQEAWYIFAGFALVVAISFWIFFPKTPVNKNIEVKH
;
A
#
# COMPACT_ATOMS: atom_id res chain seq x y z
N MET A 1 -28.49 20.03 12.28
CA MET A 1 -27.74 20.66 11.16
C MET A 1 -26.25 20.79 11.43
N LYS A 2 -25.82 21.22 12.63
CA LYS A 2 -24.37 21.38 12.98
C LYS A 2 -23.57 20.11 12.90
N ASN A 3 -24.11 18.95 13.32
CA ASN A 3 -23.40 17.64 13.29
C ASN A 3 -23.20 17.12 11.85
N ARG A 4 -24.19 17.34 10.94
CA ARG A 4 -24.05 16.91 9.53
C ARG A 4 -22.95 17.68 8.79
N SER A 5 -22.81 18.98 9.07
CA SER A 5 -21.71 19.79 8.49
C SER A 5 -20.35 19.30 8.97
N LEU A 6 -20.22 18.91 10.25
CA LEU A 6 -18.99 18.33 10.78
C LEU A 6 -18.67 16.99 10.12
N GLN A 7 -19.64 16.10 10.01
CA GLN A 7 -19.44 14.80 9.34
C GLN A 7 -18.95 14.97 7.90
N ILE A 8 -19.54 15.87 7.12
CA ILE A 8 -19.09 16.16 5.74
C ILE A 8 -17.63 16.64 5.73
N ARG A 9 -17.26 17.53 6.65
CA ARG A 9 -15.88 18.03 6.73
C ARG A 9 -14.89 16.91 7.07
N LEU A 10 -15.24 15.99 7.94
CA LEU A 10 -14.39 14.83 8.29
C LEU A 10 -14.36 13.80 7.16
N ILE A 11 -15.46 13.64 6.40
CA ILE A 11 -15.50 12.81 5.18
C ILE A 11 -14.53 13.35 4.15
N VAL A 12 -14.55 14.66 3.86
CA VAL A 12 -13.62 15.28 2.90
C VAL A 12 -12.16 15.10 3.35
N MET A 13 -11.88 15.29 4.64
CA MET A 13 -10.55 15.05 5.20
C MET A 13 -10.09 13.61 4.96
N ASN A 14 -10.90 12.61 5.31
CA ASN A 14 -10.57 11.21 5.12
C ASN A 14 -10.44 10.84 3.64
N PHE A 15 -11.31 11.36 2.79
CA PHE A 15 -11.23 11.16 1.35
C PHE A 15 -9.88 11.66 0.82
N LEU A 16 -9.50 12.89 1.13
CA LEU A 16 -8.23 13.49 0.67
C LEU A 16 -7.01 12.76 1.23
N GLU A 17 -7.03 12.36 2.52
CA GLU A 17 -5.95 11.61 3.16
C GLU A 17 -5.55 10.37 2.36
N PHE A 18 -6.54 9.54 2.04
CA PHE A 18 -6.29 8.30 1.31
C PHE A 18 -6.18 8.49 -0.20
N ALA A 19 -6.75 9.57 -0.76
CA ALA A 19 -6.53 9.98 -2.14
C ALA A 19 -5.06 10.32 -2.41
N VAL A 20 -4.37 10.98 -1.49
CA VAL A 20 -2.92 11.23 -1.54
C VAL A 20 -2.14 9.92 -1.71
N TRP A 21 -2.51 8.90 -0.95
CA TRP A 21 -1.82 7.61 -0.98
C TRP A 21 -2.18 6.77 -2.21
N GLY A 22 -3.46 6.75 -2.58
CA GLY A 22 -3.98 6.04 -3.75
C GLY A 22 -3.39 6.54 -5.07
N ALA A 23 -2.92 7.79 -5.11
CA ALA A 23 -2.32 8.37 -6.30
C ALA A 23 -1.02 7.68 -6.74
N TYR A 24 -0.27 7.04 -5.83
CA TYR A 24 1.02 6.46 -6.18
C TYR A 24 1.25 5.04 -5.63
N LEU A 25 0.60 4.65 -4.53
CA LEU A 25 1.00 3.42 -3.81
C LEU A 25 1.04 2.18 -4.70
N THR A 26 0.04 1.98 -5.54
CA THR A 26 -0.05 0.78 -6.39
C THR A 26 0.60 0.95 -7.76
N SER A 27 0.79 2.19 -8.23
CA SER A 27 1.33 2.49 -9.56
C SER A 27 2.83 2.83 -9.57
N MET A 28 3.38 3.23 -8.42
CA MET A 28 4.78 3.68 -8.33
C MET A 28 5.78 2.61 -8.83
N GLY A 29 5.52 1.33 -8.56
CA GLY A 29 6.38 0.24 -9.04
C GLY A 29 6.50 0.22 -10.57
N ARG A 30 5.40 0.53 -11.28
CA ARG A 30 5.39 0.61 -12.74
C ARG A 30 6.21 1.81 -13.24
N TYR A 31 6.03 2.99 -12.63
CA TYR A 31 6.88 4.14 -12.92
C TYR A 31 8.37 3.88 -12.67
N LEU A 32 8.71 3.24 -11.54
CA LEU A 32 10.10 2.89 -11.23
C LEU A 32 10.69 1.95 -12.28
N GLY A 33 9.92 0.97 -12.76
CA GLY A 33 10.32 0.12 -13.88
C GLY A 33 10.59 0.92 -15.15
N ALA A 34 9.69 1.83 -15.51
CA ALA A 34 9.82 2.70 -16.67
C ALA A 34 11.03 3.66 -16.56
N ALA A 35 11.35 4.12 -15.35
CA ALA A 35 12.47 5.01 -15.07
C ALA A 35 13.83 4.27 -14.91
N GLY A 36 13.88 2.95 -15.12
CA GLY A 36 15.11 2.15 -14.98
C GLY A 36 15.42 1.70 -13.54
N PHE A 37 14.50 1.89 -12.60
CA PHE A 37 14.64 1.48 -11.19
C PHE A 37 13.84 0.22 -10.85
N GLY A 38 13.53 -0.62 -11.83
CA GLY A 38 12.83 -1.89 -11.60
C GLY A 38 13.50 -2.76 -10.53
N GLY A 39 14.83 -2.79 -10.52
CA GLY A 39 15.64 -3.46 -9.51
C GLY A 39 15.62 -2.82 -8.11
N ASN A 40 15.05 -1.64 -7.96
CA ASN A 40 15.04 -0.87 -6.70
C ASN A 40 13.63 -0.66 -6.11
N ILE A 41 12.60 -1.27 -6.68
CA ILE A 41 11.21 -1.13 -6.24
C ILE A 41 11.07 -1.40 -4.73
N GLY A 42 11.71 -2.45 -4.23
CA GLY A 42 11.63 -2.82 -2.82
C GLY A 42 12.15 -1.74 -1.87
N TRP A 43 13.14 -0.94 -2.26
CA TRP A 43 13.62 0.17 -1.43
C TRP A 43 12.55 1.23 -1.20
N PHE A 44 11.82 1.62 -2.27
CA PHE A 44 10.75 2.62 -2.18
C PHE A 44 9.58 2.15 -1.31
N TYR A 45 9.23 0.87 -1.36
CA TYR A 45 8.16 0.33 -0.52
C TYR A 45 8.62 0.02 0.91
N SER A 46 9.87 -0.41 1.10
CA SER A 46 10.40 -0.69 2.43
C SER A 46 10.55 0.54 3.29
N ILE A 47 10.89 1.70 2.69
CA ILE A 47 11.07 2.94 3.46
C ILE A 47 9.77 3.40 4.13
N GLN A 48 8.59 3.09 3.56
CA GLN A 48 7.30 3.34 4.20
C GLN A 48 7.20 2.59 5.54
N GLY A 49 7.60 1.31 5.55
CA GLY A 49 7.66 0.50 6.77
C GLY A 49 8.65 1.08 7.79
N VAL A 50 9.87 1.41 7.34
CA VAL A 50 10.91 1.97 8.22
C VAL A 50 10.46 3.25 8.89
N VAL A 51 9.95 4.22 8.13
CA VAL A 51 9.52 5.50 8.71
C VAL A 51 8.29 5.35 9.61
N SER A 52 7.44 4.35 9.34
CA SER A 52 6.27 4.04 10.16
C SER A 52 6.62 3.51 11.56
N LEU A 53 7.86 3.06 11.78
CA LEU A 53 8.31 2.58 13.09
C LEU A 53 8.42 3.72 14.12
N PHE A 54 8.75 4.93 13.70
CA PHE A 54 9.06 6.03 14.64
C PHE A 54 8.34 7.35 14.33
N MET A 55 8.09 7.68 13.06
CA MET A 55 7.52 8.99 12.70
C MET A 55 6.10 9.24 13.24
N PRO A 56 5.18 8.26 13.27
CA PRO A 56 3.86 8.46 13.87
C PRO A 56 3.93 8.78 15.37
N ALA A 57 4.82 8.12 16.12
CA ALA A 57 5.02 8.39 17.52
C ALA A 57 5.61 9.80 17.76
N LEU A 58 6.61 10.20 16.97
CA LEU A 58 7.22 11.53 17.04
C LEU A 58 6.20 12.64 16.78
N MET A 59 5.44 12.52 15.70
CA MET A 59 4.43 13.52 15.34
C MET A 59 3.22 13.49 16.29
N GLY A 60 2.90 12.35 16.88
CA GLY A 60 1.92 12.21 17.96
C GLY A 60 2.33 13.04 19.19
N ILE A 61 3.59 12.93 19.64
CA ILE A 61 4.13 13.75 20.73
C ILE A 61 4.02 15.25 20.40
N VAL A 62 4.36 15.65 19.17
CA VAL A 62 4.23 17.04 18.73
C VAL A 62 2.77 17.50 18.82
N ALA A 63 1.84 16.68 18.36
CA ALA A 63 0.41 16.99 18.35
C ALA A 63 -0.20 17.04 19.76
N ASP A 64 0.25 16.19 20.67
CA ASP A 64 -0.29 16.12 22.01
C ASP A 64 0.23 17.22 22.96
N ARG A 65 1.47 17.71 22.73
CA ARG A 65 2.14 18.60 23.69
C ARG A 65 2.38 20.02 23.18
N TRP A 66 2.68 20.21 21.89
CA TRP A 66 3.21 21.47 21.40
C TRP A 66 2.34 22.15 20.37
N VAL A 67 1.75 21.36 19.44
CA VAL A 67 0.99 21.89 18.31
C VAL A 67 -0.32 21.15 18.19
N GLN A 68 -1.41 21.88 18.03
CA GLN A 68 -2.73 21.28 17.87
C GLN A 68 -2.75 20.23 16.73
N ALA A 69 -3.41 19.08 16.92
CA ALA A 69 -3.37 17.94 16.00
C ALA A 69 -3.73 18.32 14.55
N GLN A 70 -4.73 19.20 14.31
CA GLN A 70 -5.08 19.65 12.97
C GLN A 70 -3.99 20.54 12.34
N LYS A 71 -3.20 21.27 13.13
CA LYS A 71 -2.08 22.05 12.63
C LYS A 71 -0.86 21.18 12.35
N THR A 72 -0.63 20.15 13.17
CA THR A 72 0.40 19.14 12.93
C THR A 72 0.08 18.36 11.67
N LEU A 73 -1.18 17.98 11.47
CA LEU A 73 -1.68 17.34 10.25
C LEU A 73 -1.41 18.23 9.03
N SER A 74 -1.75 19.52 9.12
CA SER A 74 -1.48 20.50 8.04
C SER A 74 0.01 20.62 7.72
N LEU A 75 0.86 20.73 8.73
CA LEU A 75 2.31 20.83 8.54
C LEU A 75 2.89 19.58 7.89
N CYS A 76 2.48 18.41 8.37
CA CYS A 76 2.93 17.13 7.81
C CYS A 76 2.52 17.00 6.34
N HIS A 77 1.27 17.32 5.98
CA HIS A 77 0.82 17.31 4.59
C HIS A 77 1.49 18.36 3.73
N ALA A 78 1.79 19.55 4.26
CA ALA A 78 2.52 20.59 3.54
C ALA A 78 3.93 20.10 3.17
N LEU A 79 4.66 19.54 4.14
CA LEU A 79 6.00 19.02 3.90
C LEU A 79 5.98 17.79 2.99
N ALA A 80 5.07 16.83 3.23
CA ALA A 80 4.90 15.68 2.36
C ALA A 80 4.59 16.08 0.91
N GLY A 81 3.69 17.05 0.71
CA GLY A 81 3.31 17.55 -0.60
C GLY A 81 4.45 18.28 -1.30
N ILE A 82 5.19 19.14 -0.60
CA ILE A 82 6.36 19.85 -1.14
C ILE A 82 7.41 18.85 -1.62
N PHE A 83 7.78 17.86 -0.80
CA PHE A 83 8.80 16.89 -1.18
C PHE A 83 8.32 15.96 -2.31
N MET A 84 7.04 15.58 -2.34
CA MET A 84 6.50 14.75 -3.42
C MET A 84 6.44 15.53 -4.75
N CYS A 85 6.00 16.79 -4.73
CA CYS A 85 6.06 17.66 -5.91
C CYS A 85 7.51 17.90 -6.35
N SER A 86 8.45 18.05 -5.41
CA SER A 86 9.89 18.21 -5.75
C SER A 86 10.44 16.94 -6.40
N ALA A 87 10.02 15.74 -5.96
CA ALA A 87 10.38 14.48 -6.59
C ALA A 87 9.86 14.42 -8.03
N ALA A 88 8.61 14.85 -8.26
CA ALA A 88 8.02 14.94 -9.59
C ALA A 88 8.77 15.93 -10.50
N ILE A 89 9.03 17.13 -10.00
CA ILE A 89 9.77 18.18 -10.74
C ILE A 89 11.16 17.67 -11.11
N TYR A 90 11.87 17.05 -10.18
CA TYR A 90 13.19 16.46 -10.42
C TYR A 90 13.11 15.39 -11.51
N ALA A 91 12.12 14.48 -11.41
CA ALA A 91 11.95 13.40 -12.39
C ALA A 91 11.63 13.95 -13.79
N TYR A 92 10.78 14.96 -13.91
CA TYR A 92 10.49 15.61 -15.20
C TYR A 92 11.68 16.38 -15.76
N ALA A 93 12.44 17.08 -14.91
CA ALA A 93 13.59 17.85 -15.35
C ALA A 93 14.74 16.96 -15.85
N MET A 94 14.93 15.80 -15.26
CA MET A 94 15.99 14.86 -15.62
C MET A 94 15.58 13.89 -16.74
N GLY A 95 14.28 13.60 -16.93
CA GLY A 95 13.81 12.65 -17.94
C GLY A 95 14.49 11.28 -17.77
N GLU A 96 15.20 10.83 -18.82
CA GLU A 96 15.94 9.56 -18.79
C GLU A 96 17.19 9.58 -17.89
N ALA A 97 17.69 10.76 -17.51
CA ALA A 97 18.85 10.93 -16.64
C ALA A 97 18.49 10.97 -15.15
N VAL A 98 17.28 10.57 -14.77
CA VAL A 98 16.88 10.47 -13.36
C VAL A 98 17.84 9.55 -12.60
N ALA A 99 18.37 10.05 -11.46
CA ALA A 99 19.24 9.27 -10.58
C ALA A 99 18.48 8.75 -9.36
N PHE A 100 18.85 7.56 -8.91
CA PHE A 100 18.19 6.89 -7.75
C PHE A 100 18.27 7.75 -6.48
N ALA A 101 19.44 8.22 -6.09
CA ALA A 101 19.65 8.85 -4.79
C ALA A 101 18.80 10.14 -4.57
N PRO A 102 18.76 11.11 -5.51
CA PRO A 102 17.91 12.30 -5.33
C PRO A 102 16.42 11.94 -5.30
N LEU A 103 15.96 11.05 -6.21
CA LEU A 103 14.56 10.65 -6.27
C LEU A 103 14.15 9.94 -4.98
N PHE A 104 14.94 8.98 -4.54
CA PHE A 104 14.71 8.21 -3.31
C PHE A 104 14.73 9.10 -2.06
N THR A 105 15.64 10.07 -1.99
CA THR A 105 15.71 11.03 -0.87
C THR A 105 14.46 11.89 -0.79
N LEU A 106 14.05 12.50 -1.89
CA LEU A 106 12.84 13.34 -1.93
C LEU A 106 11.59 12.54 -1.59
N TYR A 107 11.47 11.33 -2.15
CA TYR A 107 10.39 10.40 -1.82
C TYR A 107 10.40 10.02 -0.33
N THR A 108 11.56 9.66 0.23
CA THR A 108 11.71 9.29 1.65
C THR A 108 11.27 10.44 2.57
N LEU A 109 11.68 11.68 2.27
CA LEU A 109 11.25 12.84 3.04
C LEU A 109 9.74 13.06 2.96
N SER A 110 9.15 12.89 1.77
CA SER A 110 7.69 12.97 1.61
C SER A 110 6.99 11.94 2.47
N VAL A 111 7.38 10.67 2.36
CA VAL A 111 6.76 9.56 3.08
C VAL A 111 6.97 9.67 4.60
N ALA A 112 8.12 10.17 5.05
CA ALA A 112 8.39 10.40 6.46
C ALA A 112 7.38 11.36 7.12
N PHE A 113 6.94 12.39 6.39
CA PHE A 113 5.90 13.28 6.87
C PHE A 113 4.48 12.78 6.57
N PHE A 114 4.29 11.95 5.54
CA PHE A 114 2.98 11.39 5.20
C PHE A 114 2.55 10.28 6.18
N MET A 115 3.42 9.33 6.55
CA MET A 115 3.02 8.18 7.37
C MET A 115 2.36 8.55 8.72
N PRO A 116 2.80 9.59 9.45
CA PRO A 116 2.11 10.01 10.67
C PRO A 116 0.73 10.61 10.43
N THR A 117 0.41 11.09 9.23
CA THR A 117 -0.87 11.77 8.96
C THR A 117 -2.07 10.82 9.08
N ILE A 118 -1.89 9.54 8.81
CA ILE A 118 -2.93 8.51 8.95
C ILE A 118 -3.44 8.45 10.42
N ALA A 119 -2.53 8.45 11.37
CA ALA A 119 -2.87 8.47 12.79
C ALA A 119 -3.41 9.84 13.24
N LEU A 120 -2.82 10.93 12.75
CA LEU A 120 -3.26 12.30 13.04
C LEU A 120 -4.67 12.57 12.51
N THR A 121 -5.00 12.09 11.34
CA THR A 121 -6.36 12.21 10.73
C THR A 121 -7.40 11.53 11.63
N ASN A 122 -7.12 10.32 12.13
CA ASN A 122 -7.99 9.64 13.09
C ASN A 122 -8.11 10.44 14.39
N SER A 123 -7.00 10.96 14.92
CA SER A 123 -6.98 11.77 16.14
C SER A 123 -7.82 13.05 15.97
N VAL A 124 -7.70 13.76 14.86
CA VAL A 124 -8.50 14.95 14.55
C VAL A 124 -9.98 14.59 14.47
N ALA A 125 -10.33 13.50 13.79
CA ALA A 125 -11.70 13.04 13.66
C ALA A 125 -12.31 12.70 15.02
N PHE A 126 -11.63 11.92 15.85
CA PHE A 126 -12.12 11.54 17.19
C PHE A 126 -12.29 12.76 18.10
N ASN A 127 -11.32 13.66 18.14
CA ASN A 127 -11.42 14.89 18.90
C ASN A 127 -12.64 15.74 18.46
N ALA A 128 -12.86 15.87 17.17
CA ALA A 128 -13.97 16.64 16.62
C ALA A 128 -15.33 16.01 16.93
N LEU A 129 -15.45 14.69 16.83
CA LEU A 129 -16.69 13.95 17.14
C LEU A 129 -17.02 14.04 18.64
N VAL A 130 -16.05 13.78 19.52
CA VAL A 130 -16.22 13.87 20.99
C VAL A 130 -16.65 15.29 21.39
N LYS A 131 -16.00 16.32 20.84
CA LYS A 131 -16.35 17.73 21.10
C LYS A 131 -17.74 18.11 20.63
N ALA A 132 -18.26 17.43 19.60
CA ALA A 132 -19.61 17.60 19.09
C ALA A 132 -20.66 16.76 19.86
N GLY A 133 -20.26 15.98 20.85
CA GLY A 133 -21.13 15.06 21.61
C GLY A 133 -21.59 13.85 20.78
N MET A 134 -20.84 13.48 19.76
CA MET A 134 -21.10 12.33 18.89
C MET A 134 -20.37 11.07 19.38
N ASP A 135 -20.92 9.91 19.06
CA ASP A 135 -20.33 8.62 19.42
C ASP A 135 -19.27 8.22 18.38
N THR A 136 -18.00 8.19 18.82
CA THR A 136 -16.89 7.83 17.91
C THR A 136 -17.00 6.42 17.35
N VAL A 137 -17.54 5.47 18.13
CA VAL A 137 -17.69 4.07 17.69
C VAL A 137 -18.74 3.94 16.59
N LYS A 138 -19.79 4.76 16.66
CA LYS A 138 -20.94 4.70 15.74
C LYS A 138 -20.77 5.65 14.54
N ASP A 139 -20.22 6.85 14.79
CA ASP A 139 -20.21 7.93 13.79
C ASP A 139 -18.90 7.98 12.97
N PHE A 140 -17.78 7.40 13.46
CA PHE A 140 -16.51 7.40 12.74
C PHE A 140 -16.43 6.39 11.58
N PRO A 141 -16.91 5.13 11.70
CA PRO A 141 -16.78 4.18 10.60
C PRO A 141 -17.39 4.65 9.26
N PRO A 142 -18.58 5.27 9.22
CA PRO A 142 -19.10 5.83 7.96
C PRO A 142 -18.23 6.92 7.36
N ILE A 143 -17.54 7.71 8.20
CA ILE A 143 -16.59 8.74 7.75
C ILE A 143 -15.34 8.07 7.15
N ARG A 144 -14.81 7.04 7.82
CA ARG A 144 -13.59 6.34 7.42
C ARG A 144 -13.71 5.60 6.08
N VAL A 145 -14.89 5.07 5.75
CA VAL A 145 -15.15 4.42 4.45
C VAL A 145 -14.83 5.34 3.27
N PHE A 146 -15.08 6.65 3.39
CA PHE A 146 -14.73 7.60 2.33
C PHE A 146 -13.23 7.75 2.10
N GLY A 147 -12.39 7.33 3.04
CA GLY A 147 -10.96 7.17 2.79
C GLY A 147 -10.70 6.11 1.72
N THR A 148 -11.30 4.92 1.84
CA THR A 148 -11.17 3.87 0.81
C THR A 148 -11.70 4.34 -0.54
N VAL A 149 -12.82 5.09 -0.55
CA VAL A 149 -13.35 5.70 -1.79
C VAL A 149 -12.34 6.68 -2.39
N GLY A 150 -11.72 7.54 -1.58
CA GLY A 150 -10.68 8.47 -2.04
C GLY A 150 -9.48 7.76 -2.66
N PHE A 151 -9.02 6.69 -2.02
CA PHE A 151 -7.93 5.84 -2.53
C PHE A 151 -8.27 5.25 -3.90
N ILE A 152 -9.44 4.63 -4.04
CA ILE A 152 -9.90 4.00 -5.28
C ILE A 152 -10.08 5.04 -6.41
N VAL A 153 -10.75 6.14 -6.11
CA VAL A 153 -10.99 7.20 -7.09
C VAL A 153 -9.68 7.74 -7.64
N THR A 154 -8.68 7.94 -6.79
CA THR A 154 -7.40 8.47 -7.24
C THR A 154 -6.58 7.42 -8.02
N MET A 155 -6.66 6.14 -7.63
CA MET A 155 -6.11 5.05 -8.46
C MET A 155 -6.70 5.08 -9.88
N TRP A 156 -8.02 5.23 -9.99
CA TRP A 156 -8.70 5.29 -11.29
C TRP A 156 -8.32 6.53 -12.09
N ILE A 157 -8.20 7.68 -11.42
CA ILE A 157 -7.73 8.91 -12.10
C ILE A 157 -6.32 8.68 -12.68
N VAL A 158 -5.39 8.16 -11.89
CA VAL A 158 -4.00 7.92 -12.32
C VAL A 158 -3.94 6.91 -13.48
N ASP A 159 -4.77 5.87 -13.44
CA ASP A 159 -4.87 4.88 -14.51
C ASP A 159 -5.45 5.49 -15.78
N LEU A 160 -6.65 6.09 -15.70
CA LEU A 160 -7.39 6.61 -16.85
C LEU A 160 -6.66 7.74 -17.58
N ILE A 161 -5.92 8.57 -16.86
CA ILE A 161 -5.08 9.59 -17.49
C ILE A 161 -3.73 9.03 -17.98
N GLY A 162 -3.51 7.70 -17.86
CA GLY A 162 -2.27 7.01 -18.24
C GLY A 162 -1.04 7.51 -17.48
N ALA A 163 -1.18 7.88 -16.21
CA ALA A 163 -0.09 8.42 -15.38
C ALA A 163 0.72 7.35 -14.61
N MET A 164 0.38 6.07 -14.79
CA MET A 164 1.03 4.98 -14.03
C MET A 164 2.52 4.82 -14.34
N ASP A 165 2.95 5.13 -15.57
CA ASP A 165 4.37 5.06 -15.99
C ASP A 165 5.08 6.41 -15.89
N SER A 166 4.48 7.41 -15.23
CA SER A 166 4.92 8.80 -15.30
C SER A 166 5.06 9.42 -13.92
N PRO A 167 5.95 10.42 -13.73
CA PRO A 167 6.02 11.20 -12.50
C PRO A 167 4.74 11.97 -12.15
N MET A 168 3.75 12.04 -13.07
CA MET A 168 2.47 12.72 -12.84
C MET A 168 1.73 12.18 -11.62
N GLN A 169 1.86 10.89 -11.30
CA GLN A 169 1.32 10.32 -10.06
C GLN A 169 1.84 11.02 -8.80
N PHE A 170 3.10 11.48 -8.81
CA PHE A 170 3.68 12.25 -7.70
C PHE A 170 3.17 13.69 -7.69
N VAL A 171 2.90 14.30 -8.86
CA VAL A 171 2.24 15.62 -8.95
C VAL A 171 0.85 15.55 -8.33
N ILE A 172 0.07 14.54 -8.70
CA ILE A 172 -1.30 14.35 -8.17
C ILE A 172 -1.26 14.15 -6.65
N SER A 173 -0.41 13.24 -6.18
CA SER A 173 -0.25 12.96 -4.75
C SER A 173 0.18 14.22 -3.98
N GLY A 174 1.25 14.89 -4.44
CA GLY A 174 1.76 16.11 -3.81
C GLY A 174 0.73 17.25 -3.83
N GLY A 175 0.02 17.44 -4.95
CA GLY A 175 -1.04 18.44 -5.08
C GLY A 175 -2.20 18.20 -4.12
N LEU A 176 -2.69 16.95 -4.04
CA LEU A 176 -3.73 16.56 -3.07
C LEU A 176 -3.26 16.75 -1.63
N SER A 177 -1.99 16.44 -1.33
CA SER A 177 -1.40 16.65 -0.01
C SER A 177 -1.37 18.14 0.36
N LEU A 178 -1.00 19.03 -0.56
CA LEU A 178 -1.02 20.48 -0.34
C LEU A 178 -2.46 21.01 -0.15
N ILE A 179 -3.43 20.48 -0.92
CA ILE A 179 -4.85 20.81 -0.74
C ILE A 179 -5.31 20.38 0.66
N LEU A 180 -4.96 19.18 1.10
CA LEU A 180 -5.33 18.71 2.44
C LEU A 180 -4.62 19.51 3.53
N ALA A 181 -3.37 19.93 3.32
CA ALA A 181 -2.67 20.82 4.24
C ALA A 181 -3.44 22.13 4.49
N ALA A 182 -3.89 22.78 3.42
CA ALA A 182 -4.71 23.99 3.52
C ALA A 182 -6.08 23.68 4.17
N TYR A 183 -6.71 22.59 3.77
CA TYR A 183 -8.01 22.16 4.29
C TYR A 183 -7.95 21.82 5.79
N ALA A 184 -6.90 21.19 6.27
CA ALA A 184 -6.73 20.81 7.67
C ALA A 184 -6.76 22.03 8.62
N LEU A 185 -6.31 23.21 8.17
CA LEU A 185 -6.39 24.46 8.94
C LEU A 185 -7.83 24.93 9.17
N THR A 186 -8.76 24.49 8.33
CA THR A 186 -10.18 24.84 8.48
C THR A 186 -10.92 23.92 9.47
N LEU A 187 -10.36 22.76 9.85
CA LEU A 187 -10.97 21.79 10.74
C LEU A 187 -11.13 22.32 12.17
N PRO A 188 -12.00 21.72 12.99
CA PRO A 188 -12.20 22.12 14.38
C PRO A 188 -10.87 22.03 15.16
N LYS A 189 -10.63 23.03 16.00
CA LYS A 189 -9.43 23.08 16.84
C LYS A 189 -9.42 21.93 17.84
N CYS A 190 -8.38 21.11 17.81
CA CYS A 190 -8.13 20.09 18.82
C CYS A 190 -7.46 20.72 20.05
N GLU A 191 -7.79 20.23 21.24
CA GLU A 191 -7.21 20.73 22.48
C GLU A 191 -5.89 20.02 22.74
N ILE A 192 -4.87 20.77 23.14
CA ILE A 192 -3.58 20.22 23.57
C ILE A 192 -3.76 19.70 24.99
N LYS A 193 -3.55 18.43 25.21
CA LYS A 193 -3.48 17.84 26.55
C LYS A 193 -2.14 18.26 27.16
N LYS A 194 -2.13 19.25 28.05
CA LYS A 194 -0.94 19.60 28.84
C LYS A 194 -0.60 18.44 29.77
N SER A 195 0.17 17.50 29.28
CA SER A 195 0.75 16.43 30.11
C SER A 195 1.97 17.00 30.81
N GLU A 196 1.87 17.17 32.13
CA GLU A 196 2.97 17.59 33.01
C GLU A 196 3.86 16.36 33.29
N GLY A 197 4.85 16.11 32.43
CA GLY A 197 5.81 15.03 32.64
C GLY A 197 6.87 14.97 31.51
N LYS A 198 8.04 14.41 31.83
CA LYS A 198 9.06 14.12 30.79
C LYS A 198 8.50 13.11 29.79
N VAL A 199 8.78 13.31 28.51
CA VAL A 199 8.48 12.32 27.48
C VAL A 199 9.37 11.11 27.70
N ASP A 200 8.82 9.98 28.07
CA ASP A 200 9.52 8.71 27.97
C ASP A 200 9.41 8.22 26.52
N LEU A 201 10.47 8.42 25.75
CA LEU A 201 10.53 7.97 24.34
C LEU A 201 10.34 6.45 24.21
N VAL A 202 10.75 5.69 25.23
CA VAL A 202 10.57 4.23 25.27
C VAL A 202 9.08 3.89 25.35
N GLU A 203 8.31 4.65 26.12
CA GLU A 203 6.87 4.50 26.22
C GLU A 203 6.15 5.01 24.96
N ALA A 204 6.54 6.16 24.45
CA ALA A 204 5.96 6.78 23.25
C ALA A 204 6.16 5.93 22.00
N LEU A 205 7.33 5.28 21.87
CA LEU A 205 7.63 4.34 20.79
C LEU A 205 7.04 2.93 21.04
N GLY A 206 6.35 2.71 22.17
CA GLY A 206 5.77 1.42 22.51
C GLY A 206 6.79 0.32 22.81
N LEU A 207 8.06 0.67 23.05
CA LEU A 207 9.14 -0.31 23.24
C LEU A 207 8.97 -1.18 24.49
N ARG A 208 8.22 -0.71 25.50
CA ARG A 208 7.85 -1.51 26.68
C ARG A 208 7.04 -2.75 26.32
N ALA A 209 6.27 -2.71 25.22
CA ALA A 209 5.50 -3.85 24.76
C ALA A 209 6.37 -5.03 24.28
N PHE A 210 7.66 -4.82 23.97
CA PHE A 210 8.58 -5.92 23.67
C PHE A 210 8.74 -6.90 24.85
N ALA A 211 8.42 -6.50 26.08
CA ALA A 211 8.34 -7.42 27.21
C ALA A 211 7.32 -8.56 26.99
N LEU A 212 6.30 -8.36 26.14
CA LEU A 212 5.33 -9.38 25.79
C LEU A 212 5.93 -10.57 25.01
N PHE A 213 7.11 -10.41 24.39
CA PHE A 213 7.86 -11.53 23.79
C PHE A 213 8.31 -12.57 24.84
N LYS A 214 8.34 -12.25 26.12
CA LYS A 214 8.58 -13.21 27.20
C LYS A 214 7.43 -14.21 27.35
N GLN A 215 6.25 -13.87 26.91
CA GLN A 215 5.08 -14.75 26.90
C GLN A 215 5.04 -15.53 25.57
N LYS A 216 5.20 -16.86 25.62
CA LYS A 216 5.28 -17.73 24.42
C LYS A 216 4.14 -17.51 23.42
N LYS A 217 2.89 -17.32 23.90
CA LYS A 217 1.73 -17.08 23.03
C LYS A 217 1.85 -15.77 22.27
N MET A 218 2.24 -14.69 22.95
CA MET A 218 2.39 -13.36 22.35
C MET A 218 3.60 -13.31 21.42
N ALA A 219 4.71 -13.95 21.81
CA ALA A 219 5.89 -14.07 20.94
C ALA A 219 5.54 -14.77 19.62
N LEU A 220 4.86 -15.90 19.67
CA LEU A 220 4.37 -16.60 18.47
C LEU A 220 3.44 -15.71 17.63
N PHE A 221 2.50 -15.02 18.28
CA PHE A 221 1.59 -14.11 17.58
C PHE A 221 2.34 -13.01 16.83
N PHE A 222 3.28 -12.32 17.49
CA PHE A 222 4.05 -11.24 16.85
C PHE A 222 4.96 -11.74 15.73
N VAL A 223 5.56 -12.92 15.87
CA VAL A 223 6.37 -13.52 14.81
C VAL A 223 5.51 -13.84 13.59
N PHE A 224 4.33 -14.47 13.77
CA PHE A 224 3.41 -14.74 12.66
C PHE A 224 2.83 -13.46 12.05
N SER A 225 2.58 -12.43 12.86
CA SER A 225 2.16 -11.12 12.40
C SER A 225 3.22 -10.46 11.51
N MET A 226 4.50 -10.57 11.88
CA MET A 226 5.61 -10.12 11.06
C MET A 226 5.67 -10.89 9.74
N MET A 227 5.59 -12.22 9.78
CA MET A 227 5.62 -13.06 8.58
C MET A 227 4.47 -12.75 7.62
N LEU A 228 3.27 -12.49 8.14
CA LEU A 228 2.15 -12.06 7.30
C LEU A 228 2.37 -10.65 6.75
N GLY A 229 2.92 -9.75 7.56
CA GLY A 229 3.30 -8.41 7.12
C GLY A 229 4.29 -8.42 5.95
N MET A 230 5.13 -9.47 5.84
CA MET A 230 6.01 -9.66 4.69
C MET A 230 5.23 -9.84 3.38
N CYS A 231 4.02 -10.41 3.41
CA CYS A 231 3.18 -10.59 2.21
C CYS A 231 2.51 -9.28 1.76
N LEU A 232 2.25 -8.38 2.69
CA LEU A 232 1.38 -7.21 2.48
C LEU A 232 1.86 -6.28 1.35
N GLN A 233 3.12 -5.86 1.39
CA GLN A 233 3.64 -4.87 0.44
C GLN A 233 4.11 -5.47 -0.89
N VAL A 234 4.20 -6.80 -0.99
CA VAL A 234 4.64 -7.47 -2.23
C VAL A 234 3.70 -7.14 -3.39
N THR A 235 2.39 -7.25 -3.19
CA THR A 235 1.42 -6.94 -4.26
C THR A 235 1.33 -5.45 -4.56
N ASN A 236 1.50 -4.57 -3.57
CA ASN A 236 1.51 -3.12 -3.80
C ASN A 236 2.69 -2.71 -4.70
N GLY A 237 3.86 -3.32 -4.50
CA GLY A 237 5.06 -3.01 -5.28
C GLY A 237 5.14 -3.70 -6.64
N TYR A 238 4.69 -4.94 -6.73
CA TYR A 238 4.99 -5.79 -7.89
C TYR A 238 3.79 -6.20 -8.74
N ALA A 239 2.55 -6.07 -8.27
CA ALA A 239 1.39 -6.46 -9.07
C ALA A 239 1.23 -5.60 -10.34
N ASN A 240 1.42 -4.29 -10.23
CA ASN A 240 1.29 -3.39 -11.38
C ASN A 240 2.44 -3.55 -12.39
N PRO A 241 3.73 -3.62 -11.99
CA PRO A 241 4.82 -3.98 -12.89
C PRO A 241 4.60 -5.33 -13.59
N PHE A 242 4.11 -6.34 -12.87
CA PHE A 242 3.77 -7.64 -13.44
C PHE A 242 2.69 -7.53 -14.52
N LEU A 243 1.55 -6.91 -14.22
CA LEU A 243 0.47 -6.72 -15.20
C LEU A 243 0.93 -5.87 -16.39
N GLY A 244 1.76 -4.85 -16.14
CA GLY A 244 2.34 -4.02 -17.18
C GLY A 244 3.30 -4.78 -18.10
N SER A 245 3.99 -5.81 -17.61
CA SER A 245 4.93 -6.59 -18.43
C SER A 245 4.27 -7.33 -19.60
N PHE A 246 2.96 -7.55 -19.55
CA PHE A 246 2.21 -8.14 -20.63
C PHE A 246 2.00 -7.20 -21.84
N GLU A 247 2.39 -5.94 -21.76
CA GLU A 247 2.37 -5.03 -22.91
C GLU A 247 3.29 -5.49 -24.06
N TYR A 248 4.30 -6.32 -23.74
CA TYR A 248 5.23 -6.88 -24.72
C TYR A 248 4.69 -8.12 -25.46
N PHE A 249 3.44 -8.51 -25.24
CA PHE A 249 2.71 -9.49 -26.03
C PHE A 249 1.71 -8.77 -26.94
N GLN A 250 1.88 -8.91 -28.25
CA GLN A 250 1.03 -8.23 -29.25
C GLN A 250 -0.45 -8.56 -29.06
N GLU A 251 -0.78 -9.81 -28.70
CA GLU A 251 -2.15 -10.28 -28.49
C GLU A 251 -2.78 -9.71 -27.20
N TRP A 252 -1.97 -9.30 -26.20
CA TRP A 252 -2.47 -8.87 -24.91
C TRP A 252 -2.32 -7.37 -24.64
N THR A 253 -1.53 -6.66 -25.46
CA THR A 253 -1.22 -5.24 -25.27
C THR A 253 -2.49 -4.36 -25.16
N ASN A 254 -3.57 -4.75 -25.85
CA ASN A 254 -4.85 -4.03 -25.88
C ASN A 254 -5.89 -4.60 -24.89
N THR A 255 -5.54 -5.58 -24.06
CA THR A 255 -6.47 -6.12 -23.07
C THR A 255 -6.69 -5.14 -21.92
N PHE A 256 -7.89 -5.18 -21.33
CA PHE A 256 -8.24 -4.30 -20.21
C PHE A 256 -7.26 -4.44 -19.03
N GLY A 257 -6.85 -5.66 -18.71
CA GLY A 257 -5.95 -5.92 -17.58
C GLY A 257 -4.55 -5.33 -17.74
N VAL A 258 -4.07 -5.14 -18.97
CA VAL A 258 -2.79 -4.53 -19.29
C VAL A 258 -2.90 -3.01 -19.34
N GLN A 259 -3.89 -2.49 -20.07
CA GLN A 259 -4.08 -1.03 -20.21
C GLN A 259 -4.55 -0.37 -18.92
N HIS A 260 -5.44 -1.04 -18.15
CA HIS A 260 -6.07 -0.53 -16.93
C HIS A 260 -5.76 -1.42 -15.73
N SER A 261 -4.49 -1.76 -15.53
CA SER A 261 -4.05 -2.60 -14.42
C SER A 261 -4.33 -1.97 -13.05
N GLY A 262 -4.33 -0.65 -12.93
CA GLY A 262 -4.71 0.06 -11.73
C GLY A 262 -6.19 -0.15 -11.37
N ILE A 263 -7.08 -0.08 -12.37
CA ILE A 263 -8.51 -0.36 -12.16
C ILE A 263 -8.72 -1.83 -11.78
N LEU A 264 -8.04 -2.76 -12.45
CA LEU A 264 -8.10 -4.19 -12.12
C LEU A 264 -7.66 -4.45 -10.67
N ILE A 265 -6.54 -3.86 -10.24
CA ILE A 265 -6.03 -4.01 -8.87
C ILE A 265 -6.98 -3.39 -7.85
N SER A 266 -7.70 -2.30 -8.19
CA SER A 266 -8.63 -1.62 -7.27
C SER A 266 -9.80 -2.51 -6.81
N ILE A 267 -10.09 -3.60 -7.54
CA ILE A 267 -11.04 -4.63 -7.09
C ILE A 267 -10.63 -5.15 -5.71
N SER A 268 -9.32 -5.19 -5.41
CA SER A 268 -8.82 -5.61 -4.10
C SER A 268 -9.33 -4.71 -2.98
N GLN A 269 -9.30 -3.39 -3.15
CA GLN A 269 -9.76 -2.42 -2.15
C GLN A 269 -11.29 -2.40 -2.01
N ILE A 270 -12.00 -2.63 -3.11
CA ILE A 270 -13.46 -2.78 -3.08
C ILE A 270 -13.84 -4.02 -2.27
N CYS A 271 -13.20 -5.15 -2.54
CA CYS A 271 -13.44 -6.40 -1.82
C CYS A 271 -13.01 -6.31 -0.36
N GLU A 272 -11.90 -5.63 -0.06
CA GLU A 272 -11.46 -5.32 1.31
C GLU A 272 -12.58 -4.62 2.09
N ALA A 273 -13.12 -3.52 1.55
CA ALA A 273 -14.21 -2.79 2.20
C ALA A 273 -15.47 -3.64 2.43
N LEU A 274 -15.80 -4.54 1.51
CA LEU A 274 -16.94 -5.45 1.65
C LEU A 274 -16.65 -6.58 2.66
N CYS A 275 -15.44 -7.11 2.68
CA CYS A 275 -15.04 -8.21 3.56
C CYS A 275 -15.04 -7.81 5.04
N ILE A 276 -14.76 -6.53 5.37
CA ILE A 276 -14.87 -6.01 6.74
C ILE A 276 -16.25 -6.30 7.34
N LEU A 277 -17.31 -6.14 6.55
CA LEU A 277 -18.67 -6.38 6.99
C LEU A 277 -18.95 -7.86 7.34
N ALA A 278 -18.20 -8.78 6.73
CA ALA A 278 -18.34 -10.21 6.95
C ALA A 278 -17.57 -10.72 8.19
N ILE A 279 -16.56 -9.99 8.67
CA ILE A 279 -15.68 -10.41 9.77
C ILE A 279 -16.45 -10.80 11.03
N PRO A 280 -17.46 -10.07 11.53
CA PRO A 280 -18.20 -10.45 12.73
C PRO A 280 -18.87 -11.83 12.60
N PHE A 281 -19.40 -12.16 11.42
CA PHE A 281 -19.97 -13.46 11.15
C PHE A 281 -18.91 -14.57 11.25
N PHE A 282 -17.76 -14.39 10.59
CA PHE A 282 -16.68 -15.37 10.59
C PHE A 282 -16.07 -15.56 11.99
N LEU A 283 -15.87 -14.48 12.75
CA LEU A 283 -15.35 -14.54 14.13
C LEU A 283 -16.29 -15.32 15.06
N LYS A 284 -17.60 -15.06 15.00
CA LYS A 284 -18.60 -15.79 15.80
C LYS A 284 -18.70 -17.26 15.42
N ARG A 285 -18.52 -17.59 14.14
CA ARG A 285 -18.65 -18.95 13.63
C ARG A 285 -17.41 -19.80 13.81
N PHE A 286 -16.22 -19.23 13.54
CA PHE A 286 -14.97 -19.97 13.42
C PHE A 286 -13.94 -19.62 14.51
N GLY A 287 -14.11 -18.50 15.20
CA GLY A 287 -13.18 -18.00 16.21
C GLY A 287 -11.91 -17.38 15.63
N ILE A 288 -11.17 -16.65 16.48
CA ILE A 288 -10.02 -15.80 16.07
C ILE A 288 -8.95 -16.59 15.32
N LYS A 289 -8.50 -17.74 15.86
CA LYS A 289 -7.43 -18.54 15.24
C LYS A 289 -7.78 -18.95 13.80
N ASN A 290 -9.01 -19.46 13.59
CA ASN A 290 -9.38 -19.96 12.26
C ASN A 290 -9.59 -18.81 11.26
N VAL A 291 -10.07 -17.65 11.72
CA VAL A 291 -10.21 -16.46 10.87
C VAL A 291 -8.83 -15.93 10.46
N MET A 292 -7.85 -15.89 11.37
CA MET A 292 -6.46 -15.55 11.04
C MET A 292 -5.85 -16.56 10.07
N LEU A 293 -6.15 -17.87 10.25
CA LEU A 293 -5.68 -18.92 9.35
C LEU A 293 -6.28 -18.78 7.94
N MET A 294 -7.59 -18.45 7.85
CA MET A 294 -8.23 -18.14 6.56
C MET A 294 -7.54 -16.98 5.85
N ALA A 295 -7.15 -15.93 6.58
CA ALA A 295 -6.40 -14.81 6.02
C ALA A 295 -5.03 -15.26 5.47
N MET A 296 -4.32 -16.14 6.18
CA MET A 296 -3.04 -16.67 5.72
C MET A 296 -3.18 -17.51 4.45
N PHE A 297 -4.21 -18.38 4.37
CA PHE A 297 -4.50 -19.12 3.13
C PHE A 297 -4.96 -18.20 2.00
N ALA A 298 -5.65 -17.12 2.30
CA ALA A 298 -6.01 -16.13 1.29
C ALA A 298 -4.76 -15.52 0.62
N TRP A 299 -3.66 -15.30 1.35
CA TRP A 299 -2.38 -14.88 0.74
C TRP A 299 -1.80 -15.96 -0.18
N VAL A 300 -1.91 -17.25 0.18
CA VAL A 300 -1.49 -18.34 -0.71
C VAL A 300 -2.24 -18.29 -2.03
N PHE A 301 -3.56 -18.16 -1.96
CA PHE A 301 -4.39 -18.05 -3.16
C PHE A 301 -4.13 -16.75 -3.92
N ARG A 302 -3.95 -15.63 -3.22
CA ARG A 302 -3.63 -14.34 -3.83
C ARG A 302 -2.42 -14.45 -4.77
N PHE A 303 -1.31 -14.97 -4.27
CA PHE A 303 -0.09 -15.14 -5.04
C PHE A 303 -0.18 -16.26 -6.08
N GLY A 304 -0.76 -17.40 -5.71
CA GLY A 304 -0.93 -18.53 -6.62
C GLY A 304 -1.78 -18.19 -7.85
N LEU A 305 -2.87 -17.44 -7.66
CA LEU A 305 -3.74 -17.00 -8.74
C LEU A 305 -3.06 -15.96 -9.65
N PHE A 306 -2.21 -15.08 -9.11
CA PHE A 306 -1.38 -14.21 -9.94
C PHE A 306 -0.37 -15.00 -10.76
N GLY A 307 0.26 -16.02 -10.17
CA GLY A 307 1.21 -16.87 -10.89
C GLY A 307 0.55 -17.72 -12.00
N ALA A 308 -0.72 -18.11 -11.82
CA ALA A 308 -1.45 -18.97 -12.76
C ALA A 308 -2.22 -18.19 -13.85
N GLY A 309 -2.45 -16.87 -13.65
CA GLY A 309 -3.25 -16.05 -14.54
C GLY A 309 -2.47 -15.48 -15.73
N ASP A 310 -3.22 -15.06 -16.73
CA ASP A 310 -2.76 -14.28 -17.89
C ASP A 310 -3.83 -13.25 -18.26
N PRO A 311 -3.54 -12.23 -19.10
CA PRO A 311 -4.51 -11.20 -19.49
C PRO A 311 -5.60 -11.67 -20.46
N GLY A 312 -5.44 -12.86 -21.04
CA GLY A 312 -6.42 -13.45 -21.95
C GLY A 312 -7.61 -14.07 -21.21
N MET A 313 -8.66 -14.42 -21.94
CA MET A 313 -9.79 -15.19 -21.39
C MET A 313 -9.53 -16.68 -21.55
N PRO A 314 -9.67 -17.50 -20.47
CA PRO A 314 -10.22 -17.19 -19.14
C PRO A 314 -9.18 -16.74 -18.10
N GLY A 315 -7.92 -16.62 -18.41
CA GLY A 315 -6.81 -16.36 -17.47
C GLY A 315 -7.00 -15.08 -16.63
N VAL A 316 -7.56 -14.01 -17.23
CA VAL A 316 -7.84 -12.76 -16.51
C VAL A 316 -8.79 -12.93 -15.33
N LEU A 317 -9.67 -13.94 -15.35
CA LEU A 317 -10.55 -14.25 -14.22
C LEU A 317 -9.76 -14.68 -12.97
N LEU A 318 -8.57 -15.28 -13.15
CA LEU A 318 -7.68 -15.62 -12.04
C LEU A 318 -7.11 -14.35 -11.39
N PHE A 319 -6.78 -13.32 -12.18
CA PHE A 319 -6.38 -12.02 -11.64
C PHE A 319 -7.52 -11.37 -10.85
N VAL A 320 -8.74 -11.37 -11.41
CA VAL A 320 -9.93 -10.85 -10.71
C VAL A 320 -10.15 -11.62 -9.41
N LEU A 321 -10.11 -12.95 -9.45
CA LEU A 321 -10.29 -13.80 -8.26
C LEU A 321 -9.20 -13.55 -7.22
N SER A 322 -7.94 -13.36 -7.65
CA SER A 322 -6.85 -12.94 -6.78
C SER A 322 -7.15 -11.62 -6.07
N CYS A 323 -7.71 -10.64 -6.80
CA CYS A 323 -8.10 -9.35 -6.21
C CYS A 323 -9.26 -9.50 -5.21
N VAL A 324 -10.24 -10.37 -5.50
CA VAL A 324 -11.35 -10.66 -4.57
C VAL A 324 -10.84 -11.31 -3.28
N VAL A 325 -9.95 -12.28 -3.40
CA VAL A 325 -9.37 -13.00 -2.24
C VAL A 325 -8.56 -12.08 -1.33
N TYR A 326 -8.00 -10.99 -1.85
CA TYR A 326 -7.26 -10.01 -1.06
C TYR A 326 -8.07 -9.42 0.11
N GLY A 327 -9.37 -9.19 -0.07
CA GLY A 327 -10.24 -8.69 1.00
C GLY A 327 -10.23 -9.58 2.24
N PHE A 328 -10.14 -10.90 2.06
CA PHE A 328 -9.97 -11.85 3.16
C PHE A 328 -8.54 -11.85 3.72
N ALA A 329 -7.55 -11.63 2.86
CA ALA A 329 -6.15 -11.77 3.23
C ALA A 329 -5.68 -10.71 4.23
N PHE A 330 -6.11 -9.47 4.06
CA PHE A 330 -5.63 -8.35 4.87
C PHE A 330 -6.45 -8.15 6.15
N ASP A 331 -7.74 -7.84 6.01
CA ASP A 331 -8.55 -7.40 7.14
C ASP A 331 -8.92 -8.52 8.11
N PHE A 332 -9.10 -9.74 7.61
CA PHE A 332 -9.38 -10.88 8.50
C PHE A 332 -8.24 -11.10 9.49
N PHE A 333 -7.00 -10.90 9.06
CA PHE A 333 -5.87 -10.99 9.98
C PHE A 333 -5.76 -9.76 10.88
N ASN A 334 -5.84 -8.55 10.33
CA ASN A 334 -5.64 -7.33 11.09
C ASN A 334 -6.67 -7.18 12.21
N ILE A 335 -7.96 -7.34 11.91
CA ILE A 335 -9.03 -7.18 12.89
C ILE A 335 -9.01 -8.34 13.91
N SER A 336 -8.82 -9.57 13.44
CA SER A 336 -8.72 -10.73 14.36
C SER A 336 -7.48 -10.65 15.23
N GLY A 337 -6.36 -10.17 14.70
CA GLY A 337 -5.11 -9.95 15.44
C GLY A 337 -5.25 -8.86 16.48
N ALA A 338 -5.88 -7.74 16.13
CA ALA A 338 -6.17 -6.68 17.08
C ALA A 338 -7.05 -7.15 18.24
N LEU A 339 -8.10 -7.94 17.94
CA LEU A 339 -8.95 -8.55 18.97
C LEU A 339 -8.19 -9.56 19.82
N TYR A 340 -7.29 -10.36 19.24
CA TYR A 340 -6.45 -11.29 19.97
C TYR A 340 -5.54 -10.54 20.95
N VAL A 341 -4.87 -9.48 20.51
CA VAL A 341 -4.05 -8.62 21.38
C VAL A 341 -4.88 -8.05 22.51
N ASP A 342 -6.08 -7.53 22.22
CA ASP A 342 -6.96 -6.95 23.24
C ASP A 342 -7.39 -7.97 24.30
N GLN A 343 -7.59 -9.24 23.93
CA GLN A 343 -7.99 -10.31 24.85
C GLN A 343 -6.84 -10.86 25.68
N GLU A 344 -5.62 -10.92 25.12
CA GLU A 344 -4.45 -11.56 25.78
C GLU A 344 -3.59 -10.55 26.55
N THR A 345 -3.90 -9.23 26.54
CA THR A 345 -3.13 -8.21 27.23
C THR A 345 -3.93 -7.49 28.32
N ALA A 346 -3.24 -7.12 29.39
CA ALA A 346 -3.84 -6.31 30.46
C ALA A 346 -4.27 -4.92 29.93
N PRO A 347 -5.37 -4.33 30.46
CA PRO A 347 -5.89 -3.05 29.97
C PRO A 347 -4.85 -1.93 29.85
N GLU A 348 -3.91 -1.88 30.78
CA GLU A 348 -2.85 -0.87 30.87
C GLU A 348 -1.81 -1.00 29.75
N GLN A 349 -1.69 -2.20 29.15
CA GLN A 349 -0.69 -2.51 28.12
C GLN A 349 -1.30 -2.63 26.71
N ARG A 350 -2.62 -2.60 26.55
CA ARG A 350 -3.32 -2.83 25.29
C ARG A 350 -2.84 -1.90 24.17
N SER A 351 -2.77 -0.60 24.46
CA SER A 351 -2.34 0.39 23.46
C SER A 351 -0.92 0.12 22.97
N SER A 352 0.02 -0.16 23.87
CA SER A 352 1.41 -0.49 23.51
C SER A 352 1.51 -1.82 22.77
N ALA A 353 0.69 -2.81 23.14
CA ALA A 353 0.65 -4.12 22.45
C ALA A 353 0.06 -4.01 21.03
N GLN A 354 -0.97 -3.18 20.82
CA GLN A 354 -1.50 -2.85 19.50
C GLN A 354 -0.45 -2.13 18.65
N GLY A 355 0.26 -1.17 19.24
CA GLY A 355 1.39 -0.50 18.58
C GLY A 355 2.48 -1.48 18.15
N LEU A 356 2.84 -2.45 19.01
CA LEU A 356 3.80 -3.50 18.66
C LEU A 356 3.26 -4.41 17.55
N PHE A 357 1.99 -4.77 17.56
CA PHE A 357 1.36 -5.53 16.49
C PHE A 357 1.48 -4.82 15.13
N MET A 358 1.15 -3.53 15.08
CA MET A 358 1.30 -2.72 13.86
C MET A 358 2.76 -2.55 13.45
N MET A 359 3.68 -2.42 14.41
CA MET A 359 5.12 -2.39 14.15
C MET A 359 5.61 -3.69 13.51
N MET A 360 5.17 -4.84 14.02
CA MET A 360 5.55 -6.16 13.49
C MET A 360 4.99 -6.40 12.09
N THR A 361 3.73 -6.00 11.83
CA THR A 361 3.09 -6.19 10.51
C THR A 361 3.55 -5.14 9.50
N ASN A 362 3.17 -3.88 9.70
CA ASN A 362 3.31 -2.81 8.71
C ASN A 362 4.70 -2.15 8.74
N GLY A 363 5.44 -2.30 9.83
CA GLY A 363 6.82 -1.81 9.95
C GLY A 363 7.83 -2.87 9.52
N ILE A 364 8.20 -3.74 10.45
CA ILE A 364 9.29 -4.72 10.26
C ILE A 364 8.93 -5.76 9.18
N GLY A 365 7.74 -6.34 9.27
CA GLY A 365 7.27 -7.35 8.31
C GLY A 365 7.23 -6.80 6.88
N ALA A 366 6.58 -5.67 6.67
CA ALA A 366 6.50 -5.02 5.37
C ALA A 366 7.89 -4.67 4.81
N THR A 367 8.79 -4.16 5.64
CA THR A 367 10.17 -3.81 5.23
C THR A 367 10.94 -5.06 4.77
N ILE A 368 10.98 -6.10 5.61
CA ILE A 368 11.70 -7.35 5.29
C ILE A 368 11.08 -8.02 4.06
N GLY A 369 9.76 -8.07 4.00
CA GLY A 369 9.03 -8.69 2.90
C GLY A 369 9.28 -8.03 1.56
N THR A 370 9.30 -6.70 1.52
CA THR A 370 9.54 -5.95 0.27
C THR A 370 10.97 -6.09 -0.22
N LEU A 371 11.95 -6.00 0.70
CA LEU A 371 13.36 -6.20 0.34
C LEU A 371 13.62 -7.66 -0.06
N GLY A 372 13.02 -8.63 0.63
CA GLY A 372 13.09 -10.04 0.25
C GLY A 372 12.47 -10.29 -1.13
N ALA A 373 11.32 -9.70 -1.42
CA ALA A 373 10.69 -9.76 -2.74
C ALA A 373 11.57 -9.15 -3.83
N GLN A 374 12.21 -8.01 -3.55
CA GLN A 374 13.17 -7.39 -4.49
C GLN A 374 14.30 -8.34 -4.83
N VAL A 375 14.90 -9.01 -3.84
CA VAL A 375 16.00 -9.97 -4.09
C VAL A 375 15.53 -11.13 -4.96
N ILE A 376 14.33 -11.66 -4.69
CA ILE A 376 13.75 -12.75 -5.48
C ILE A 376 13.46 -12.29 -6.92
N VAL A 377 12.74 -11.19 -7.07
CA VAL A 377 12.34 -10.65 -8.39
C VAL A 377 13.58 -10.31 -9.23
N ASN A 378 14.55 -9.59 -8.67
CA ASN A 378 15.78 -9.21 -9.39
C ASN A 378 16.62 -10.41 -9.84
N LYS A 379 16.50 -11.53 -9.13
CA LYS A 379 17.27 -12.76 -9.45
C LYS A 379 16.59 -13.64 -10.49
N ILE A 380 15.25 -13.59 -10.55
CA ILE A 380 14.45 -14.56 -11.33
C ILE A 380 13.79 -13.90 -12.54
N VAL A 381 13.34 -12.64 -12.41
CA VAL A 381 12.54 -11.96 -13.44
C VAL A 381 13.44 -11.13 -14.35
N PRO A 382 13.61 -11.48 -15.61
CA PRO A 382 14.25 -10.62 -16.60
C PRO A 382 13.30 -9.49 -16.97
N MET A 383 13.38 -8.37 -16.26
CA MET A 383 12.53 -7.20 -16.53
C MET A 383 12.96 -6.52 -17.82
N ILE A 384 11.98 -6.23 -18.69
CA ILE A 384 12.20 -5.41 -19.87
C ILE A 384 12.13 -3.94 -19.43
N SER A 385 13.18 -3.16 -19.69
CA SER A 385 13.31 -1.76 -19.26
C SER A 385 13.47 -0.81 -20.45
N LYS A 386 12.87 0.38 -20.35
CA LYS A 386 12.99 1.44 -21.37
C LYS A 386 14.38 2.06 -21.42
N THR A 387 15.08 2.09 -20.29
CA THR A 387 16.43 2.64 -20.16
C THR A 387 17.45 1.52 -19.95
N PRO A 388 18.67 1.64 -20.51
CA PRO A 388 19.73 0.68 -20.25
C PRO A 388 20.08 0.72 -18.76
N VAL A 389 20.04 -0.43 -18.09
CA VAL A 389 20.46 -0.56 -16.68
C VAL A 389 21.89 -1.08 -16.61
N PRO A 390 22.82 -0.35 -15.97
CA PRO A 390 24.27 -0.62 -16.10
C PRO A 390 24.76 -1.86 -15.36
N ASP A 391 24.01 -2.45 -14.45
CA ASP A 391 24.51 -3.50 -13.59
C ASP A 391 23.72 -4.81 -13.77
N GLY A 392 24.43 -5.87 -13.94
CA GLY A 392 24.21 -7.30 -13.83
C GLY A 392 22.88 -7.88 -13.33
N SER A 393 21.82 -7.09 -13.21
CA SER A 393 20.46 -7.55 -13.02
C SER A 393 19.94 -8.14 -14.34
N LEU A 394 18.98 -9.07 -14.27
CA LEU A 394 18.35 -9.72 -15.41
C LEU A 394 17.48 -8.73 -16.24
N ASN A 395 17.93 -7.48 -16.42
CA ASN A 395 17.21 -6.48 -17.20
C ASN A 395 17.54 -6.59 -18.68
N ILE A 396 16.49 -6.61 -19.50
CA ILE A 396 16.58 -6.61 -20.95
C ILE A 396 16.25 -5.18 -21.42
N PHE A 397 17.23 -4.53 -22.09
CA PHE A 397 17.00 -3.20 -22.63
C PHE A 397 16.07 -3.27 -23.87
N GLU A 398 14.96 -2.56 -23.83
CA GLU A 398 13.93 -2.54 -24.86
C GLU A 398 14.47 -2.16 -26.23
N GLY A 399 15.35 -1.17 -26.31
CA GLY A 399 16.00 -0.74 -27.54
C GLY A 399 16.87 -1.85 -28.18
N SER A 400 17.45 -2.76 -27.38
CA SER A 400 18.20 -3.90 -27.93
C SER A 400 17.32 -4.94 -28.59
N LEU A 401 16.01 -4.94 -28.27
CA LEU A 401 15.01 -5.81 -28.90
C LEU A 401 14.40 -5.17 -30.15
N GLY A 402 14.67 -3.89 -30.42
CA GLY A 402 14.07 -3.15 -31.52
C GLY A 402 12.61 -2.78 -31.28
N VAL A 403 12.19 -2.62 -30.04
CA VAL A 403 10.85 -2.11 -29.69
C VAL A 403 10.73 -0.66 -30.14
N VAL A 404 9.63 -0.34 -30.82
CA VAL A 404 9.30 1.01 -31.25
C VAL A 404 8.15 1.51 -30.39
N ARG A 405 8.30 2.71 -29.82
CA ARG A 405 7.22 3.36 -29.06
C ARG A 405 6.72 4.57 -29.83
N ALA A 406 5.40 4.75 -29.81
CA ALA A 406 4.73 5.93 -30.31
C ALA A 406 4.14 6.72 -29.15
N ALA A 407 4.17 8.05 -29.28
CA ALA A 407 3.50 8.94 -28.35
C ALA A 407 2.00 8.98 -28.65
N LYS A 408 1.17 8.85 -27.63
CA LYS A 408 -0.25 9.12 -27.70
C LYS A 408 -0.51 10.49 -27.06
N GLU A 409 -0.85 11.47 -27.88
CA GLU A 409 -1.24 12.79 -27.39
C GLU A 409 -2.67 12.72 -26.84
N ASP A 410 -2.82 12.72 -25.54
CA ASP A 410 -4.10 12.84 -24.89
C ASP A 410 -4.27 14.30 -24.40
N VAL A 411 -5.25 15.00 -24.95
CA VAL A 411 -5.62 16.35 -24.51
C VAL A 411 -6.55 16.21 -23.30
N ILE A 412 -6.03 16.38 -22.09
CA ILE A 412 -6.83 16.43 -20.89
C ILE A 412 -7.14 17.87 -20.56
N LEU A 413 -8.43 18.26 -20.59
CA LEU A 413 -8.94 19.59 -20.26
C LEU A 413 -8.34 20.76 -21.08
N GLY A 414 -7.83 20.50 -22.28
CA GLY A 414 -7.24 21.53 -23.16
C GLY A 414 -5.91 22.13 -22.67
N PHE A 415 -5.40 21.70 -21.52
CA PHE A 415 -4.20 22.29 -20.90
C PHE A 415 -3.03 21.30 -20.68
N ILE A 416 -3.28 20.01 -20.74
CA ILE A 416 -2.24 19.01 -20.50
C ILE A 416 -2.10 18.15 -21.74
N HIS A 417 -1.05 18.45 -22.53
CA HIS A 417 -0.57 17.50 -23.55
C HIS A 417 0.22 16.43 -22.79
N LYS A 418 -0.35 15.25 -22.67
CA LYS A 418 0.37 14.09 -22.20
C LYS A 418 0.72 13.20 -23.38
N THR A 419 1.98 12.91 -23.50
CA THR A 419 2.46 11.80 -24.31
C THR A 419 2.49 10.55 -23.43
N SER A 420 1.42 9.72 -23.44
CA SER A 420 1.56 8.34 -23.02
C SER A 420 2.21 7.59 -24.16
N GLU A 421 3.26 6.85 -23.84
CA GLU A 421 3.94 6.01 -24.83
C GLU A 421 3.31 4.62 -24.84
N TYR A 422 3.08 4.09 -26.04
CA TYR A 422 2.63 2.71 -26.25
C TYR A 422 3.54 2.02 -27.27
N ILE A 423 3.60 0.69 -27.24
CA ILE A 423 4.37 -0.09 -28.22
C ILE A 423 3.65 -0.02 -29.57
N ASP A 424 4.32 0.55 -30.56
CA ASP A 424 3.80 0.64 -31.93
C ASP A 424 4.15 -0.62 -32.71
N TRP A 425 3.32 -1.63 -32.54
CA TRP A 425 3.48 -2.94 -33.16
C TRP A 425 3.54 -2.90 -34.70
N ASN A 426 2.96 -1.88 -35.33
CA ASN A 426 2.94 -1.75 -36.77
C ASN A 426 4.28 -1.27 -37.34
N ASN A 427 5.07 -0.56 -36.55
CA ASN A 427 6.36 -0.01 -36.95
C ASN A 427 7.56 -0.84 -36.45
N ILE A 428 7.32 -1.97 -35.79
CA ILE A 428 8.38 -2.91 -35.40
C ILE A 428 8.78 -3.76 -36.60
N ALA A 429 10.08 -3.85 -36.88
CA ALA A 429 10.61 -4.71 -37.94
C ALA A 429 10.26 -6.18 -37.67
N ALA A 430 9.78 -6.89 -38.71
CA ALA A 430 9.32 -8.28 -38.59
C ALA A 430 10.37 -9.24 -37.97
N GLU A 431 11.65 -8.97 -38.18
CA GLU A 431 12.78 -9.74 -37.65
C GLU A 431 12.92 -9.57 -36.12
N ASN A 432 12.39 -8.49 -35.53
CA ASN A 432 12.44 -8.21 -34.10
C ASN A 432 11.28 -8.83 -33.30
N LEU A 433 10.14 -9.10 -33.95
CA LEU A 433 8.96 -9.66 -33.32
C LEU A 433 9.23 -10.96 -32.52
N PRO A 434 9.97 -11.96 -33.07
CA PRO A 434 10.27 -13.18 -32.32
C PRO A 434 11.16 -12.91 -31.09
N ARG A 435 12.06 -11.93 -31.19
CA ARG A 435 12.98 -11.58 -30.06
C ARG A 435 12.22 -10.91 -28.94
N ILE A 436 11.28 -10.00 -29.27
CA ILE A 436 10.42 -9.34 -28.28
C ILE A 436 9.54 -10.39 -27.59
N HIS A 437 8.91 -11.27 -28.38
CA HIS A 437 8.06 -12.34 -27.84
C HIS A 437 8.85 -13.27 -26.91
N GLN A 438 10.03 -13.71 -27.31
CA GLN A 438 10.90 -14.56 -26.48
C GLN A 438 11.30 -13.87 -25.16
N ALA A 439 11.64 -12.57 -25.21
CA ALA A 439 11.96 -11.80 -24.00
C ALA A 439 10.74 -11.66 -23.08
N ALA A 440 9.55 -11.43 -23.65
CA ALA A 440 8.29 -11.36 -22.92
C ALA A 440 7.93 -12.69 -22.25
N GLU A 441 8.11 -13.82 -22.96
CA GLU A 441 7.89 -15.15 -22.40
C GLU A 441 8.86 -15.45 -21.25
N GLN A 442 10.13 -15.07 -21.37
CA GLN A 442 11.12 -15.23 -20.28
C GLN A 442 10.75 -14.39 -19.07
N ALA A 443 10.30 -13.13 -19.28
CA ALA A 443 9.84 -12.26 -18.22
C ALA A 443 8.59 -12.84 -17.54
N TRP A 444 7.63 -13.33 -18.30
CA TRP A 444 6.43 -13.96 -17.75
C TRP A 444 6.74 -15.22 -16.95
N ALA A 445 7.57 -16.12 -17.47
CA ALA A 445 8.00 -17.31 -16.75
C ALA A 445 8.69 -16.94 -15.40
N GLY A 446 9.56 -15.93 -15.41
CA GLY A 446 10.19 -15.42 -14.20
C GLY A 446 9.18 -14.86 -13.20
N TRP A 447 8.17 -14.13 -13.68
CA TRP A 447 7.08 -13.64 -12.84
C TRP A 447 6.24 -14.76 -12.23
N GLN A 448 5.89 -15.81 -13.01
CA GLN A 448 5.18 -16.97 -12.50
C GLN A 448 5.97 -17.65 -11.38
N GLU A 449 7.26 -17.89 -11.59
CA GLU A 449 8.14 -18.47 -10.58
C GLU A 449 8.20 -17.61 -9.30
N ALA A 450 8.34 -16.28 -9.44
CA ALA A 450 8.35 -15.37 -8.30
C ALA A 450 7.04 -15.43 -7.51
N TRP A 451 5.88 -15.40 -8.18
CA TRP A 451 4.58 -15.50 -7.54
C TRP A 451 4.37 -16.84 -6.83
N TYR A 452 4.83 -17.95 -7.41
CA TYR A 452 4.77 -19.26 -6.76
C TYR A 452 5.71 -19.36 -5.55
N ILE A 453 6.87 -18.71 -5.57
CA ILE A 453 7.75 -18.61 -4.40
C ILE A 453 7.04 -17.84 -3.28
N PHE A 454 6.38 -16.72 -3.57
CA PHE A 454 5.61 -15.98 -2.58
C PHE A 454 4.41 -16.80 -2.05
N ALA A 455 3.72 -17.54 -2.92
CA ALA A 455 2.65 -18.45 -2.51
C ALA A 455 3.17 -19.57 -1.60
N GLY A 456 4.33 -20.16 -1.94
CA GLY A 456 5.01 -21.19 -1.15
C GLY A 456 5.42 -20.67 0.23
N PHE A 457 5.98 -19.46 0.30
CA PHE A 457 6.26 -18.80 1.59
C PHE A 457 5.00 -18.63 2.43
N ALA A 458 3.93 -18.06 1.85
CA ALA A 458 2.65 -17.88 2.54
C ALA A 458 2.06 -19.22 3.03
N LEU A 459 2.20 -20.29 2.23
CA LEU A 459 1.75 -21.63 2.59
C LEU A 459 2.52 -22.18 3.80
N VAL A 460 3.85 -22.05 3.81
CA VAL A 460 4.69 -22.45 4.94
C VAL A 460 4.30 -21.69 6.20
N VAL A 461 4.04 -20.39 6.10
CA VAL A 461 3.57 -19.56 7.23
C VAL A 461 2.20 -20.06 7.72
N ALA A 462 1.24 -20.32 6.81
CA ALA A 462 -0.09 -20.79 7.16
C ALA A 462 -0.06 -22.16 7.86
N ILE A 463 0.72 -23.11 7.35
CA ILE A 463 0.88 -24.45 7.94
C ILE A 463 1.57 -24.34 9.31
N SER A 464 2.63 -23.55 9.41
CA SER A 464 3.33 -23.33 10.68
C SER A 464 2.41 -22.68 11.72
N PHE A 465 1.61 -21.71 11.33
CA PHE A 465 0.62 -21.09 12.21
C PHE A 465 -0.42 -22.12 12.68
N TRP A 466 -0.94 -22.93 11.77
CA TRP A 466 -1.92 -23.97 12.10
C TRP A 466 -1.38 -24.95 13.17
N ILE A 467 -0.12 -25.37 13.04
CA ILE A 467 0.56 -26.31 13.93
C ILE A 467 0.90 -25.67 15.28
N PHE A 468 1.59 -24.52 15.27
CA PHE A 468 2.23 -23.95 16.45
C PHE A 468 1.35 -22.96 17.23
N PHE A 469 0.38 -22.31 16.56
CA PHE A 469 -0.44 -21.33 17.23
C PHE A 469 -1.50 -22.00 18.10
N PRO A 470 -1.66 -21.61 19.39
CA PRO A 470 -2.58 -22.24 20.32
C PRO A 470 -4.04 -22.09 19.87
N LYS A 471 -4.87 -23.07 20.22
CA LYS A 471 -6.33 -22.97 19.99
C LYS A 471 -6.88 -21.85 20.88
N THR A 472 -7.59 -20.92 20.26
CA THR A 472 -8.34 -19.88 20.98
C THR A 472 -9.79 -20.35 21.16
N PRO A 473 -10.39 -20.17 22.36
CA PRO A 473 -11.79 -20.53 22.53
C PRO A 473 -12.67 -19.68 21.61
N VAL A 474 -13.72 -20.31 21.05
CA VAL A 474 -14.73 -19.58 20.28
C VAL A 474 -15.60 -18.81 21.29
N ASN A 475 -15.38 -17.52 21.39
CA ASN A 475 -16.21 -16.67 22.24
C ASN A 475 -17.44 -16.21 21.43
N LYS A 476 -18.61 -16.82 21.72
CA LYS A 476 -19.88 -16.48 21.05
C LYS A 476 -20.37 -15.05 21.34
N ASN A 477 -19.81 -14.41 22.35
CA ASN A 477 -20.16 -13.06 22.82
C ASN A 477 -19.18 -11.98 22.32
N ILE A 478 -18.44 -12.24 21.25
CA ILE A 478 -17.57 -11.20 20.68
C ILE A 478 -18.48 -10.07 20.11
N GLU A 479 -18.61 -9.00 20.87
CA GLU A 479 -19.04 -7.73 20.33
C GLU A 479 -17.83 -7.10 19.62
N VAL A 480 -17.85 -7.08 18.31
CA VAL A 480 -16.92 -6.28 17.51
C VAL A 480 -17.35 -4.84 17.70
N LYS A 481 -16.74 -4.15 18.65
CA LYS A 481 -16.89 -2.69 18.77
C LYS A 481 -16.10 -2.08 17.62
N HIS A 482 -16.84 -1.68 16.59
CA HIS A 482 -16.29 -0.97 15.43
C HIS A 482 -15.89 0.47 15.79
#